data_374cfe561b96502b0659d3b243e54a45
#
_entry.id   374cfe561b96502b0659d3b243e54a45
#
_cell.length_a   1.000
_cell.length_b   1.000
_cell.length_c   1.000
_cell.angle_alpha   90.00
_cell.angle_beta   90.00
_cell.angle_gamma   90.00
#
_symmetry.space_group_name_H-M   'P 1'
#
loop_
_entity.id
_entity.type
_entity.pdbx_description
1 polymer ?
#
loop_
_entity_poly.entity_id
_entity_poly.type
_entity_poly.pdbx_seq_one_letter_code
_entity_poly.pdbx_strand_id
1 'polypeptide(L)'
;MIVVVGGMYRSGSTFSFNVVRELLAADGPVITRASDSLLPCAPEAAAKHLILKSHAPDALCDDMIRLGAVRCICTYRRPEDAVASWMHSFGHGLAETVELMRGWLAWHARAAAHCLNIGYDDIDRRPLRVILAIQRWLLGGVRPIAALRLRRTYDKRKLMDTYARLERTSAVRDIGFSYYDPTTFFHRRHISSAQSRRASEVLPSKDVLRIRTALAPYVDGNGDYRPPAASR
;
A
#
# COMPACT_ATOMS: atom_id res chain seq x y z
N MET A 1 0.41 19.06 6.05
CA MET A 1 1.40 18.01 5.63
C MET A 1 0.83 17.23 4.46
N ILE A 2 1.65 16.94 3.45
CA ILE A 2 1.28 16.04 2.35
C ILE A 2 1.98 14.71 2.58
N VAL A 3 1.22 13.61 2.50
CA VAL A 3 1.73 12.25 2.66
C VAL A 3 1.29 11.40 1.47
N VAL A 4 2.24 10.74 0.82
CA VAL A 4 1.97 9.74 -0.21
C VAL A 4 2.13 8.35 0.39
N VAL A 5 1.12 7.51 0.23
CA VAL A 5 1.20 6.07 0.53
C VAL A 5 1.32 5.33 -0.80
N GLY A 6 2.57 5.11 -1.21
CA GLY A 6 2.96 4.51 -2.49
C GLY A 6 3.16 3.01 -2.34
N GLY A 7 2.10 2.22 -2.46
CA GLY A 7 2.20 0.78 -2.23
C GLY A 7 2.23 -0.06 -3.49
N MET A 8 3.09 -1.10 -3.54
CA MET A 8 2.92 -2.20 -4.49
C MET A 8 1.49 -2.76 -4.36
N TYR A 9 0.89 -3.15 -5.45
CA TYR A 9 -0.40 -3.83 -5.38
C TYR A 9 -0.33 -5.04 -4.44
N ARG A 10 -1.34 -5.23 -3.60
CA ARG A 10 -1.45 -6.35 -2.64
C ARG A 10 -0.36 -6.41 -1.56
N SER A 11 0.29 -5.32 -1.26
CA SER A 11 1.35 -5.20 -0.25
C SER A 11 0.89 -4.64 1.10
N GLY A 12 -0.42 -4.43 1.31
CA GLY A 12 -0.93 -3.85 2.55
C GLY A 12 -0.95 -2.31 2.58
N SER A 13 -0.86 -1.65 1.42
CA SER A 13 -0.89 -0.18 1.34
C SER A 13 -2.15 0.44 1.97
N THR A 14 -3.29 -0.24 1.88
CA THR A 14 -4.54 0.25 2.50
C THR A 14 -4.49 0.22 4.03
N PHE A 15 -3.79 -0.74 4.64
CA PHE A 15 -3.51 -0.71 6.08
C PHE A 15 -2.69 0.53 6.45
N SER A 16 -1.55 0.74 5.78
CA SER A 16 -0.68 1.88 6.03
C SER A 16 -1.38 3.22 5.78
N PHE A 17 -2.17 3.32 4.71
CA PHE A 17 -3.01 4.48 4.41
C PHE A 17 -3.96 4.81 5.58
N ASN A 18 -4.68 3.83 6.10
CA ASN A 18 -5.61 4.07 7.19
C ASN A 18 -4.92 4.41 8.51
N VAL A 19 -3.77 3.81 8.80
CA VAL A 19 -2.94 4.20 9.96
C VAL A 19 -2.53 5.67 9.85
N VAL A 20 -2.02 6.11 8.68
CA VAL A 20 -1.67 7.51 8.43
C VAL A 20 -2.86 8.44 8.61
N ARG A 21 -4.01 8.06 8.03
CA ARG A 21 -5.24 8.84 8.12
C ARG A 21 -5.67 9.08 9.57
N GLU A 22 -5.74 8.04 10.37
CA GLU A 22 -6.13 8.15 11.79
C GLU A 22 -5.12 8.98 12.61
N LEU A 23 -3.83 8.83 12.33
CA LEU A 23 -2.79 9.59 13.02
C LEU A 23 -2.88 11.09 12.71
N LEU A 24 -3.09 11.45 11.45
CA LEU A 24 -3.18 12.84 11.02
C LEU A 24 -4.54 13.47 11.35
N ALA A 25 -5.63 12.69 11.32
CA ALA A 25 -6.96 13.15 11.74
C ALA A 25 -7.00 13.58 13.22
N ALA A 26 -6.13 13.01 14.06
CA ALA A 26 -5.97 13.46 15.46
C ALA A 26 -5.26 14.81 15.60
N ASP A 27 -4.67 15.34 14.52
CA ASP A 27 -3.95 16.62 14.47
C ASP A 27 -4.72 17.70 13.69
N GLY A 28 -5.75 17.34 12.91
CA GLY A 28 -6.58 18.30 12.19
C GLY A 28 -7.30 17.70 10.97
N PRO A 29 -7.98 18.53 10.19
CA PRO A 29 -8.73 18.10 9.01
C PRO A 29 -7.85 17.42 7.98
N VAL A 30 -8.31 16.27 7.47
CA VAL A 30 -7.60 15.42 6.51
C VAL A 30 -8.42 15.28 5.23
N ILE A 31 -7.80 15.53 4.09
CA ILE A 31 -8.31 15.14 2.77
C ILE A 31 -7.60 13.89 2.32
N THR A 32 -8.35 12.95 1.77
CA THR A 32 -7.82 11.70 1.21
C THR A 32 -8.16 11.59 -0.27
N ARG A 33 -7.22 11.11 -1.08
CA ARG A 33 -7.41 10.88 -2.51
C ARG A 33 -6.73 9.58 -2.94
N ALA A 34 -7.35 8.88 -3.88
CA ALA A 34 -6.70 7.82 -4.65
C ALA A 34 -6.34 8.44 -6.00
N SER A 35 -5.06 8.73 -6.22
CA SER A 35 -4.55 9.35 -7.44
C SER A 35 -3.05 9.09 -7.56
N ASP A 36 -2.56 9.06 -8.78
CA ASP A 36 -1.13 8.95 -9.07
C ASP A 36 -0.47 10.35 -9.27
N SER A 37 -1.29 11.42 -9.28
CA SER A 37 -0.84 12.81 -9.40
C SER A 37 -1.29 13.68 -8.23
N LEU A 38 -0.44 14.64 -7.86
CA LEU A 38 -0.75 15.69 -6.89
C LEU A 38 -1.56 16.84 -7.52
N LEU A 39 -1.48 17.06 -8.83
CA LEU A 39 -2.10 18.20 -9.51
C LEU A 39 -3.63 18.28 -9.33
N PRO A 40 -4.40 17.17 -9.45
CA PRO A 40 -5.85 17.21 -9.24
C PRO A 40 -6.24 17.35 -7.77
N CYS A 41 -5.26 17.30 -6.87
CA CYS A 41 -5.46 17.30 -5.43
C CYS A 41 -5.21 18.70 -4.82
N ALA A 42 -5.46 19.77 -5.57
CA ALA A 42 -5.34 21.14 -5.07
C ALA A 42 -6.00 21.22 -3.67
N PRO A 43 -5.29 21.68 -2.66
CA PRO A 43 -5.77 21.65 -1.28
C PRO A 43 -7.04 22.49 -1.18
N GLU A 44 -8.11 21.88 -0.73
CA GLU A 44 -9.23 22.64 -0.22
C GLU A 44 -8.70 23.46 0.97
N ALA A 45 -9.01 24.74 1.00
CA ALA A 45 -8.43 25.73 1.92
C ALA A 45 -8.55 25.37 3.43
N ALA A 46 -9.42 24.41 3.77
CA ALA A 46 -9.66 23.99 5.16
C ALA A 46 -8.83 22.76 5.60
N ALA A 47 -8.10 22.10 4.71
CA ALA A 47 -7.38 20.88 5.07
C ALA A 47 -5.98 21.18 5.62
N LYS A 48 -5.68 20.62 6.79
CA LYS A 48 -4.34 20.64 7.37
C LYS A 48 -3.44 19.58 6.74
N HIS A 49 -4.04 18.47 6.30
CA HIS A 49 -3.33 17.31 5.76
C HIS A 49 -3.98 16.80 4.47
N LEU A 50 -3.13 16.42 3.51
CA LEU A 50 -3.51 15.67 2.31
C LEU A 50 -2.83 14.31 2.33
N ILE A 51 -3.60 13.25 2.16
CA ILE A 51 -3.08 11.89 2.02
C ILE A 51 -3.44 11.36 0.65
N LEU A 52 -2.43 11.06 -0.13
CA LEU A 52 -2.55 10.46 -1.45
C LEU A 52 -2.23 8.97 -1.37
N LYS A 53 -3.17 8.13 -1.81
CA LYS A 53 -2.92 6.71 -2.02
C LYS A 53 -2.64 6.48 -3.50
N SER A 54 -1.45 6.00 -3.82
CA SER A 54 -0.98 5.80 -5.18
C SER A 54 -0.38 4.40 -5.38
N HIS A 55 -0.43 3.93 -6.62
CA HIS A 55 0.28 2.74 -7.07
C HIS A 55 1.27 3.03 -8.21
N ALA A 56 1.19 4.21 -8.82
CA ALA A 56 2.07 4.64 -9.90
C ALA A 56 2.27 6.17 -9.86
N PRO A 57 2.93 6.71 -8.80
CA PRO A 57 3.12 8.15 -8.68
C PRO A 57 3.74 8.75 -9.93
N ASP A 58 3.21 9.88 -10.40
CA ASP A 58 3.73 10.60 -11.55
C ASP A 58 5.08 11.29 -11.27
N ALA A 59 5.66 11.89 -12.29
CA ALA A 59 6.98 12.54 -12.20
C ALA A 59 6.98 13.68 -11.18
N LEU A 60 5.92 14.50 -11.10
CA LEU A 60 5.83 15.57 -10.13
C LEU A 60 5.80 15.02 -8.70
N CYS A 61 5.01 13.97 -8.47
CA CYS A 61 4.93 13.32 -7.18
C CYS A 61 6.29 12.71 -6.78
N ASP A 62 7.00 12.06 -7.72
CA ASP A 62 8.34 11.51 -7.53
C ASP A 62 9.35 12.61 -7.17
N ASP A 63 9.35 13.72 -7.89
CA ASP A 63 10.24 14.87 -7.61
C ASP A 63 9.98 15.46 -6.22
N MET A 64 8.72 15.65 -5.83
CA MET A 64 8.34 16.19 -4.52
C MET A 64 8.75 15.25 -3.37
N ILE A 65 8.70 13.93 -3.58
CA ILE A 65 9.19 12.93 -2.63
C ILE A 65 10.71 13.05 -2.49
N ARG A 66 11.45 13.10 -3.58
CA ARG A 66 12.91 13.18 -3.58
C ARG A 66 13.43 14.47 -2.96
N LEU A 67 12.72 15.57 -3.15
CA LEU A 67 13.02 16.87 -2.54
C LEU A 67 12.63 16.94 -1.05
N GLY A 68 11.96 15.92 -0.50
CA GLY A 68 11.49 15.90 0.89
C GLY A 68 10.32 16.84 1.18
N ALA A 69 9.71 17.43 0.14
CA ALA A 69 8.53 18.29 0.26
C ALA A 69 7.26 17.48 0.61
N VAL A 70 7.26 16.19 0.29
CA VAL A 70 6.20 15.23 0.57
C VAL A 70 6.77 14.06 1.34
N ARG A 71 6.10 13.66 2.43
CA ARG A 71 6.44 12.42 3.15
C ARG A 71 5.92 11.22 2.38
N CYS A 72 6.75 10.20 2.19
CA CYS A 72 6.36 9.01 1.48
C CYS A 72 6.49 7.75 2.34
N ILE A 73 5.46 6.90 2.29
CA ILE A 73 5.46 5.57 2.90
C ILE A 73 5.19 4.56 1.79
N CYS A 74 6.14 3.65 1.57
CA CYS A 74 6.02 2.59 0.59
C CYS A 74 5.78 1.26 1.26
N THR A 75 4.82 0.50 0.75
CA THR A 75 4.62 -0.89 1.16
C THR A 75 5.00 -1.81 0.02
N TYR A 76 5.74 -2.86 0.32
CA TYR A 76 6.19 -3.84 -0.67
C TYR A 76 5.96 -5.27 -0.18
N ARG A 77 5.92 -6.18 -1.12
CA ARG A 77 5.77 -7.61 -0.88
C ARG A 77 6.65 -8.36 -1.87
N ARG A 78 6.89 -9.64 -1.64
CA ARG A 78 7.47 -10.53 -2.64
C ARG A 78 6.67 -10.43 -3.93
N PRO A 79 7.26 -10.01 -5.06
CA PRO A 79 6.49 -9.65 -6.25
C PRO A 79 5.65 -10.80 -6.81
N GLU A 80 6.16 -12.03 -6.80
CA GLU A 80 5.40 -13.20 -7.24
C GLU A 80 4.14 -13.45 -6.39
N ASP A 81 4.23 -13.26 -5.06
CA ASP A 81 3.08 -13.40 -4.16
C ASP A 81 2.06 -12.27 -4.38
N ALA A 82 2.54 -11.07 -4.73
CA ALA A 82 1.69 -9.93 -5.07
C ALA A 82 0.93 -10.18 -6.39
N VAL A 83 1.62 -10.67 -7.43
CA VAL A 83 1.03 -11.07 -8.71
C VAL A 83 -0.04 -12.15 -8.49
N ALA A 84 0.31 -13.24 -7.80
CA ALA A 84 -0.63 -14.33 -7.52
C ALA A 84 -1.88 -13.83 -6.77
N SER A 85 -1.69 -12.98 -5.77
CA SER A 85 -2.78 -12.40 -4.99
C SER A 85 -3.67 -11.47 -5.82
N TRP A 86 -3.10 -10.69 -6.75
CA TRP A 86 -3.86 -9.80 -7.63
C TRP A 86 -4.71 -10.58 -8.61
N MET A 87 -4.12 -11.54 -9.31
CA MET A 87 -4.83 -12.43 -10.25
C MET A 87 -5.98 -13.15 -9.57
N HIS A 88 -5.75 -13.73 -8.39
CA HIS A 88 -6.79 -14.43 -7.62
C HIS A 88 -7.93 -13.50 -7.19
N SER A 89 -7.63 -12.26 -6.80
CA SER A 89 -8.64 -11.33 -6.26
C SER A 89 -9.48 -10.66 -7.34
N PHE A 90 -8.90 -10.39 -8.53
CA PHE A 90 -9.51 -9.54 -9.54
C PHE A 90 -9.65 -10.21 -10.91
N GLY A 91 -9.08 -11.41 -11.13
CA GLY A 91 -9.21 -12.15 -12.37
C GLY A 91 -8.37 -11.61 -13.54
N HIS A 92 -7.40 -10.72 -13.28
CA HIS A 92 -6.52 -10.21 -14.32
C HIS A 92 -5.56 -11.27 -14.86
N GLY A 93 -5.13 -11.10 -16.11
CA GLY A 93 -4.16 -11.98 -16.75
C GLY A 93 -2.75 -11.83 -16.16
N LEU A 94 -1.94 -12.89 -16.34
CA LEU A 94 -0.56 -12.94 -15.83
C LEU A 94 0.30 -11.81 -16.40
N ALA A 95 0.29 -11.61 -17.72
CA ALA A 95 1.13 -10.61 -18.38
C ALA A 95 0.80 -9.19 -17.92
N GLU A 96 -0.48 -8.83 -17.89
CA GLU A 96 -0.96 -7.54 -17.41
C GLU A 96 -0.54 -7.29 -15.96
N THR A 97 -0.72 -8.29 -15.10
CA THR A 97 -0.37 -8.16 -13.67
C THR A 97 1.13 -8.02 -13.45
N VAL A 98 1.94 -8.71 -14.24
CA VAL A 98 3.41 -8.58 -14.20
C VAL A 98 3.84 -7.17 -14.60
N GLU A 99 3.22 -6.57 -15.64
CA GLU A 99 3.53 -5.20 -16.06
C GLU A 99 3.17 -4.17 -14.98
N LEU A 100 2.03 -4.32 -14.31
CA LEU A 100 1.66 -3.46 -13.17
C LEU A 100 2.73 -3.52 -12.07
N MET A 101 3.20 -4.72 -11.73
CA MET A 101 4.25 -4.89 -10.70
C MET A 101 5.59 -4.34 -11.15
N ARG A 102 5.96 -4.51 -12.43
CA ARG A 102 7.19 -3.98 -13.01
C ARG A 102 7.21 -2.45 -12.95
N GLY A 103 6.11 -1.80 -13.32
CA GLY A 103 5.97 -0.35 -13.25
C GLY A 103 6.21 0.18 -11.83
N TRP A 104 5.57 -0.43 -10.84
CA TRP A 104 5.76 -0.07 -9.44
C TRP A 104 7.21 -0.31 -8.97
N LEU A 105 7.80 -1.46 -9.30
CA LEU A 105 9.17 -1.80 -8.91
C LEU A 105 10.19 -0.81 -9.50
N ALA A 106 10.02 -0.44 -10.78
CA ALA A 106 10.86 0.54 -11.46
C ALA A 106 10.79 1.92 -10.80
N TRP A 107 9.58 2.38 -10.44
CA TRP A 107 9.41 3.63 -9.71
C TRP A 107 10.03 3.54 -8.32
N HIS A 108 9.70 2.50 -7.55
CA HIS A 108 10.16 2.37 -6.17
C HIS A 108 11.68 2.23 -6.07
N ALA A 109 12.34 1.57 -7.03
CA ALA A 109 13.80 1.48 -7.06
C ALA A 109 14.47 2.87 -7.06
N ARG A 110 13.82 3.91 -7.63
CA ARG A 110 14.32 5.30 -7.63
C ARG A 110 13.92 6.07 -6.37
N ALA A 111 12.71 5.85 -5.85
CA ALA A 111 12.14 6.62 -4.76
C ALA A 111 12.45 6.04 -3.36
N ALA A 112 12.83 4.77 -3.26
CA ALA A 112 12.93 4.03 -2.00
C ALA A 112 13.81 4.69 -0.92
N ALA A 113 14.91 5.33 -1.34
CA ALA A 113 15.82 6.01 -0.43
C ALA A 113 15.17 7.19 0.34
N HIS A 114 14.08 7.74 -0.19
CA HIS A 114 13.33 8.88 0.36
C HIS A 114 12.04 8.46 1.07
N CYS A 115 11.78 7.16 1.19
CA CYS A 115 10.54 6.61 1.72
C CYS A 115 10.75 5.84 3.02
N LEU A 116 9.70 5.78 3.84
CA LEU A 116 9.59 4.73 4.85
C LEU A 116 9.14 3.44 4.16
N ASN A 117 10.04 2.47 4.02
CA ASN A 117 9.77 1.21 3.35
C ASN A 117 9.28 0.15 4.34
N ILE A 118 8.12 -0.44 4.08
CA ILE A 118 7.43 -1.38 4.97
C ILE A 118 7.14 -2.68 4.21
N GLY A 119 7.71 -3.77 4.65
CA GLY A 119 7.44 -5.10 4.11
C GLY A 119 6.05 -5.60 4.53
N TYR A 120 5.35 -6.28 3.62
CA TYR A 120 4.05 -6.89 3.90
C TYR A 120 4.11 -7.88 5.07
N ASP A 121 5.19 -8.64 5.19
CA ASP A 121 5.38 -9.61 6.29
C ASP A 121 5.42 -8.94 7.66
N ASP A 122 5.93 -7.70 7.75
CA ASP A 122 5.86 -6.93 9.00
C ASP A 122 4.43 -6.44 9.28
N ILE A 123 3.68 -6.01 8.26
CA ILE A 123 2.26 -5.65 8.41
C ILE A 123 1.45 -6.85 8.92
N ASP A 124 1.69 -8.03 8.34
CA ASP A 124 0.94 -9.24 8.65
C ASP A 124 1.28 -9.81 10.03
N ARG A 125 2.56 -9.85 10.39
CA ARG A 125 3.04 -10.51 11.62
C ARG A 125 3.29 -9.56 12.78
N ARG A 126 3.63 -8.30 12.51
CA ARG A 126 4.08 -7.31 13.49
C ARG A 126 3.42 -5.94 13.31
N PRO A 127 2.07 -5.88 13.17
CA PRO A 127 1.37 -4.62 12.83
C PRO A 127 1.64 -3.49 13.83
N LEU A 128 1.81 -3.81 15.11
CA LEU A 128 2.15 -2.79 16.12
C LEU A 128 3.50 -2.12 15.84
N ARG A 129 4.51 -2.90 15.44
CA ARG A 129 5.84 -2.37 15.09
C ARG A 129 5.74 -1.44 13.88
N VAL A 130 4.94 -1.81 12.89
CA VAL A 130 4.68 -0.98 11.71
C VAL A 130 4.01 0.34 12.10
N ILE A 131 2.97 0.30 12.93
CA ILE A 131 2.27 1.51 13.40
C ILE A 131 3.24 2.44 14.14
N LEU A 132 4.10 1.91 15.01
CA LEU A 132 5.10 2.70 15.73
C LEU A 132 6.16 3.30 14.78
N ALA A 133 6.56 2.57 13.74
CA ALA A 133 7.46 3.09 12.71
C ALA A 133 6.83 4.24 11.92
N ILE A 134 5.57 4.10 11.52
CA ILE A 134 4.79 5.16 10.85
C ILE A 134 4.66 6.39 11.76
N GLN A 135 4.33 6.21 13.04
CA GLN A 135 4.26 7.32 14.01
C GLN A 135 5.59 8.08 14.10
N ARG A 136 6.68 7.35 14.28
CA ARG A 136 8.02 7.96 14.38
C ARG A 136 8.37 8.74 13.13
N TRP A 137 8.10 8.17 11.95
CA TRP A 137 8.38 8.78 10.66
C TRP A 137 7.56 10.06 10.41
N LEU A 138 6.26 10.04 10.73
CA LEU A 138 5.36 11.17 10.48
C LEU A 138 5.42 12.24 11.56
N LEU A 139 5.48 11.83 12.83
CA LEU A 139 5.26 12.70 13.97
C LEU A 139 6.54 12.98 14.76
N GLY A 140 7.67 12.39 14.38
CA GLY A 140 8.94 12.49 15.11
C GLY A 140 8.96 11.76 16.45
N GLY A 141 7.86 11.12 16.86
CA GLY A 141 7.73 10.42 18.14
C GLY A 141 6.73 9.27 18.08
N VAL A 142 6.54 8.59 19.21
CA VAL A 142 5.61 7.47 19.32
C VAL A 142 4.56 7.74 20.40
N ARG A 143 3.33 7.27 20.13
CA ARG A 143 2.18 7.32 21.04
C ARG A 143 1.68 5.88 21.26
N PRO A 144 2.20 5.14 22.25
CA PRO A 144 1.96 3.70 22.40
C PRO A 144 0.47 3.34 22.56
N ILE A 145 -0.29 4.12 23.32
CA ILE A 145 -1.73 3.88 23.53
C ILE A 145 -2.50 4.02 22.20
N ALA A 146 -2.20 5.07 21.43
CA ALA A 146 -2.80 5.26 20.11
C ALA A 146 -2.40 4.12 19.15
N ALA A 147 -1.15 3.65 19.21
CA ALA A 147 -0.70 2.52 18.41
C ALA A 147 -1.42 1.22 18.75
N LEU A 148 -1.65 0.93 20.01
CA LEU A 148 -2.43 -0.23 20.46
C LEU A 148 -3.89 -0.15 20.03
N ARG A 149 -4.51 1.04 20.11
CA ARG A 149 -5.86 1.29 19.59
C ARG A 149 -5.94 1.01 18.10
N LEU A 150 -5.02 1.57 17.30
CA LEU A 150 -4.95 1.37 15.85
C LEU A 150 -4.75 -0.09 15.48
N ARG A 151 -3.86 -0.81 16.19
CA ARG A 151 -3.68 -2.25 15.99
C ARG A 151 -4.99 -3.02 16.18
N ARG A 152 -5.79 -2.69 17.20
CA ARG A 152 -7.09 -3.33 17.46
C ARG A 152 -8.14 -2.96 16.41
N THR A 153 -8.13 -1.71 15.94
CA THR A 153 -9.05 -1.22 14.91
C THR A 153 -8.78 -1.90 13.57
N TYR A 154 -7.49 -2.02 13.19
CA TYR A 154 -7.05 -2.56 11.91
C TYR A 154 -6.55 -4.01 12.03
N ASP A 155 -7.12 -4.78 12.97
CA ASP A 155 -6.90 -6.23 13.04
C ASP A 155 -7.38 -6.92 11.76
N LYS A 156 -6.53 -7.76 11.18
CA LYS A 156 -6.76 -8.38 9.87
C LYS A 156 -8.04 -9.21 9.82
N ARG A 157 -8.32 -9.99 10.87
CA ARG A 157 -9.52 -10.85 10.94
C ARG A 157 -10.79 -10.00 11.03
N LYS A 158 -10.76 -9.00 11.91
CA LYS A 158 -11.87 -8.05 12.04
C LYS A 158 -12.17 -7.33 10.74
N LEU A 159 -11.14 -6.86 10.03
CA LEU A 159 -11.31 -6.20 8.72
C LEU A 159 -11.84 -7.17 7.67
N MET A 160 -11.36 -8.41 7.65
CA MET A 160 -11.87 -9.44 6.75
C MET A 160 -13.37 -9.67 6.93
N ASP A 161 -13.83 -9.82 8.17
CA ASP A 161 -15.25 -10.01 8.48
C ASP A 161 -16.09 -8.78 8.14
N THR A 162 -15.56 -7.57 8.41
CA THR A 162 -16.24 -6.31 8.11
C THR A 162 -16.44 -6.13 6.61
N TYR A 163 -15.37 -6.29 5.82
CA TYR A 163 -15.40 -5.99 4.39
C TYR A 163 -15.89 -7.16 3.53
N ALA A 164 -15.95 -8.39 4.06
CA ALA A 164 -16.64 -9.50 3.39
C ALA A 164 -18.13 -9.20 3.17
N ARG A 165 -18.73 -8.38 4.05
CA ARG A 165 -20.14 -7.96 4.00
C ARG A 165 -20.36 -6.62 3.30
N LEU A 166 -19.29 -6.01 2.75
CA LEU A 166 -19.45 -4.77 1.99
C LEU A 166 -20.37 -5.01 0.80
N GLU A 167 -21.45 -4.25 0.72
CA GLU A 167 -22.44 -4.32 -0.34
C GLU A 167 -22.26 -3.20 -1.35
N ARG A 168 -22.69 -3.42 -2.60
CA ARG A 168 -22.66 -2.41 -3.65
C ARG A 168 -23.85 -1.47 -3.46
N THR A 169 -23.65 -0.40 -2.72
CA THR A 169 -24.64 0.64 -2.40
C THR A 169 -24.15 2.01 -2.89
N SER A 170 -24.96 3.05 -2.76
CA SER A 170 -24.56 4.43 -3.02
C SER A 170 -23.44 4.95 -2.12
N ALA A 171 -23.18 4.27 -0.99
CA ALA A 171 -22.11 4.64 -0.05
C ALA A 171 -20.72 4.13 -0.49
N VAL A 172 -20.63 3.24 -1.49
CA VAL A 172 -19.35 2.75 -2.02
C VAL A 172 -19.03 3.38 -3.36
N ARG A 173 -17.73 3.45 -3.68
CA ARG A 173 -17.25 3.86 -4.99
C ARG A 173 -17.05 2.64 -5.89
N ASP A 174 -17.78 2.60 -6.99
CA ASP A 174 -17.67 1.56 -7.99
C ASP A 174 -16.59 1.92 -9.02
N ILE A 175 -15.74 0.95 -9.37
CA ILE A 175 -14.67 1.07 -10.37
C ILE A 175 -14.80 0.00 -11.46
N GLY A 176 -16.01 -0.52 -11.69
CA GLY A 176 -16.32 -1.52 -12.70
C GLY A 176 -16.03 -2.94 -12.22
N PHE A 177 -14.76 -3.32 -12.16
CA PHE A 177 -14.35 -4.68 -11.73
C PHE A 177 -14.39 -4.87 -10.19
N SER A 178 -14.53 -3.79 -9.41
CA SER A 178 -14.61 -3.83 -7.96
C SER A 178 -15.29 -2.57 -7.41
N TYR A 179 -15.58 -2.58 -6.11
CA TYR A 179 -16.06 -1.40 -5.37
C TYR A 179 -15.41 -1.33 -4.01
N TYR A 180 -15.32 -0.13 -3.45
CA TYR A 180 -14.62 0.11 -2.20
C TYR A 180 -15.28 1.19 -1.35
N ASP A 181 -15.03 1.14 -0.05
CA ASP A 181 -15.37 2.20 0.89
C ASP A 181 -14.51 3.44 0.60
N PRO A 182 -15.10 4.61 0.26
CA PRO A 182 -14.36 5.79 -0.17
C PRO A 182 -13.51 6.42 0.93
N THR A 183 -13.78 6.11 2.20
CA THR A 183 -13.04 6.63 3.35
C THR A 183 -11.80 5.80 3.67
N THR A 184 -11.94 4.48 3.61
CA THR A 184 -10.90 3.54 4.01
C THR A 184 -10.16 2.90 2.85
N PHE A 185 -10.72 2.99 1.64
CA PHE A 185 -10.26 2.31 0.42
C PHE A 185 -10.19 0.79 0.53
N PHE A 186 -10.88 0.18 1.50
CA PHE A 186 -11.02 -1.27 1.54
C PHE A 186 -12.07 -1.75 0.54
N HIS A 187 -11.71 -2.82 -0.18
CA HIS A 187 -12.60 -3.55 -1.08
C HIS A 187 -13.14 -4.81 -0.40
N ARG A 188 -14.27 -5.33 -0.88
CA ARG A 188 -14.84 -6.59 -0.39
C ARG A 188 -13.84 -7.76 -0.38
N ARG A 189 -12.96 -7.84 -1.40
CA ARG A 189 -11.94 -8.90 -1.54
C ARG A 189 -10.53 -8.43 -1.17
N HIS A 190 -10.42 -7.34 -0.43
CA HIS A 190 -9.11 -6.76 -0.09
C HIS A 190 -8.27 -7.70 0.75
N ILE A 191 -8.91 -8.38 1.70
CA ILE A 191 -8.31 -9.40 2.56
C ILE A 191 -8.99 -10.72 2.19
N SER A 192 -8.34 -11.52 1.36
CA SER A 192 -8.91 -12.75 0.81
C SER A 192 -8.72 -13.97 1.72
N SER A 193 -7.79 -13.91 2.67
CA SER A 193 -7.52 -15.01 3.61
C SER A 193 -6.86 -14.50 4.89
N ALA A 194 -7.10 -15.21 6.01
CA ALA A 194 -6.45 -14.93 7.29
C ALA A 194 -4.93 -15.17 7.23
N GLN A 195 -4.47 -16.12 6.42
CA GLN A 195 -3.05 -16.42 6.19
C GLN A 195 -2.62 -15.97 4.80
N SER A 196 -1.42 -15.40 4.73
CA SER A 196 -0.78 -15.06 3.45
C SER A 196 -0.38 -16.35 2.72
N ARG A 197 -0.74 -16.45 1.44
CA ARG A 197 -0.33 -17.57 0.59
C ARG A 197 0.87 -17.19 -0.25
N ARG A 198 1.76 -18.16 -0.49
CA ARG A 198 2.86 -18.03 -1.44
C ARG A 198 2.37 -18.27 -2.86
N ALA A 199 3.01 -17.64 -3.84
CA ALA A 199 2.68 -17.84 -5.26
C ALA A 199 2.74 -19.33 -5.65
N SER A 200 3.75 -20.05 -5.15
CA SER A 200 3.94 -21.48 -5.39
C SER A 200 2.82 -22.39 -4.85
N GLU A 201 1.98 -21.88 -3.95
CA GLU A 201 0.83 -22.62 -3.42
C GLU A 201 -0.44 -22.44 -4.26
N VAL A 202 -0.47 -21.41 -5.13
CA VAL A 202 -1.69 -21.02 -5.85
C VAL A 202 -1.52 -20.88 -7.35
N LEU A 203 -0.28 -20.84 -7.85
CA LEU A 203 0.04 -20.77 -9.28
C LEU A 203 0.83 -21.98 -9.73
N PRO A 204 0.67 -22.43 -11.00
CA PRO A 204 1.53 -23.42 -11.62
C PRO A 204 2.99 -22.99 -11.61
N SER A 205 3.92 -23.93 -11.42
CA SER A 205 5.37 -23.65 -11.37
C SER A 205 5.90 -22.91 -12.60
N LYS A 206 5.36 -23.19 -13.79
CA LYS A 206 5.68 -22.47 -15.03
C LYS A 206 5.36 -20.98 -14.96
N ASP A 207 4.26 -20.60 -14.31
CA ASP A 207 3.84 -19.21 -14.20
C ASP A 207 4.65 -18.48 -13.12
N VAL A 208 5.00 -19.16 -12.02
CA VAL A 208 5.95 -18.64 -11.02
C VAL A 208 7.30 -18.35 -11.66
N LEU A 209 7.81 -19.26 -12.50
CA LEU A 209 9.07 -19.08 -13.23
C LEU A 209 8.98 -17.88 -14.21
N ARG A 210 7.88 -17.76 -14.95
CA ARG A 210 7.64 -16.60 -15.85
C ARG A 210 7.67 -15.27 -15.09
N ILE A 211 7.01 -15.19 -13.91
CA ILE A 211 7.02 -13.99 -13.07
C ILE A 211 8.46 -13.67 -12.64
N ARG A 212 9.21 -14.65 -12.13
CA ARG A 212 10.60 -14.46 -11.70
C ARG A 212 11.50 -13.98 -12.82
N THR A 213 11.40 -14.60 -13.99
CA THR A 213 12.15 -14.18 -15.17
C THR A 213 11.83 -12.76 -15.59
N ALA A 214 10.54 -12.41 -15.62
CA ALA A 214 10.07 -11.07 -16.03
C ALA A 214 10.47 -9.97 -15.04
N LEU A 215 10.60 -10.29 -13.76
CA LEU A 215 10.95 -9.35 -12.68
C LEU A 215 12.38 -9.49 -12.17
N ALA A 216 13.21 -10.34 -12.82
CA ALA A 216 14.60 -10.60 -12.43
C ALA A 216 15.46 -9.34 -12.18
N PRO A 217 15.31 -8.21 -12.91
CA PRO A 217 16.08 -7.00 -12.62
C PRO A 217 15.82 -6.38 -11.25
N TYR A 218 14.72 -6.74 -10.58
CA TYR A 218 14.27 -6.14 -9.33
C TYR A 218 14.33 -7.07 -8.12
N VAL A 219 14.58 -8.37 -8.32
CA VAL A 219 14.53 -9.36 -7.24
C VAL A 219 15.87 -10.10 -7.15
N ASP A 220 16.17 -10.62 -5.95
CA ASP A 220 17.34 -11.49 -5.76
C ASP A 220 17.07 -12.93 -6.29
N GLY A 221 18.08 -13.80 -6.22
CA GLY A 221 17.98 -15.18 -6.68
C GLY A 221 16.87 -16.02 -6.02
N ASN A 222 16.34 -15.57 -4.87
CA ASN A 222 15.22 -16.20 -4.17
C ASN A 222 13.85 -15.61 -4.59
N GLY A 223 13.86 -14.59 -5.46
CA GLY A 223 12.66 -13.86 -5.87
C GLY A 223 12.19 -12.81 -4.83
N ASP A 224 13.03 -12.46 -3.86
CA ASP A 224 12.72 -11.46 -2.86
C ASP A 224 13.12 -10.07 -3.37
N TYR A 225 12.22 -9.10 -3.23
CA TYR A 225 12.50 -7.69 -3.48
C TYR A 225 13.06 -7.04 -2.21
N ARG A 226 14.18 -6.36 -2.36
CA ARG A 226 14.77 -5.55 -1.30
C ARG A 226 14.90 -4.11 -1.76
N PRO A 227 14.16 -3.18 -1.12
CA PRO A 227 14.32 -1.77 -1.46
C PRO A 227 15.76 -1.32 -1.20
N PRO A 228 16.30 -0.42 -2.04
CA PRO A 228 17.57 0.25 -1.75
C PRO A 228 17.57 0.85 -0.34
N ALA A 229 18.72 0.82 0.31
CA ALA A 229 18.86 1.42 1.64
C ALA A 229 18.55 2.92 1.57
N ALA A 230 17.86 3.43 2.59
CA ALA A 230 17.65 4.87 2.71
C ALA A 230 19.01 5.58 2.75
N SER A 231 19.21 6.59 1.92
CA SER A 231 20.31 7.54 2.09
C SER A 231 20.13 8.25 3.43
N ARG A 232 21.12 8.14 4.29
CA ARG A 232 21.16 8.79 5.61
C ARG A 232 21.26 10.30 5.45
#